data_56a9c4bb54b0742112498dfa20235bbd
#
_entry.id   56a9c4bb54b0742112498dfa20235bbd
#
_cell.length_a   1.000
_cell.length_b   1.000
_cell.length_c   1.000
_cell.angle_alpha   90.00
_cell.angle_beta   90.00
_cell.angle_gamma   90.00
#
_symmetry.space_group_name_H-M   'P 1'
#
loop_
_entity.id
_entity.type
_entity.pdbx_description
1 polymer ?
#
loop_
_entity_poly.entity_id
_entity_poly.type
_entity_poly.pdbx_seq_one_letter_code
_entity_poly.pdbx_strand_id
1 'polypeptide(L)'
;MSIKAVPMTVLLNDSRDKNYLFNFMDTPGHPNFSDEVTASLRLSDGMLLVVDVIEGVTFYNERLIKEALRARMEIVVVLNKIDRLVLELRLPLNDAYHKIKHTLDEINFIVQTF
;
A
#
# COMPACT_ATOMS: atom_id res chain seq x y z
N MET A 1 5.70 -14.88 7.03
CA MET A 1 4.46 -14.57 6.31
C MET A 1 3.30 -14.49 7.28
N SER A 2 2.54 -13.43 7.21
CA SER A 2 1.35 -13.26 8.08
C SER A 2 0.19 -14.07 7.52
N ILE A 3 -0.55 -14.75 8.40
CA ILE A 3 -1.75 -15.51 8.02
C ILE A 3 -3.03 -14.92 8.61
N LYS A 4 -2.90 -13.99 9.56
CA LYS A 4 -4.03 -13.29 10.19
C LYS A 4 -3.75 -11.80 10.23
N ALA A 5 -4.83 -11.00 10.27
CA ALA A 5 -4.72 -9.57 10.52
C ALA A 5 -4.26 -9.32 11.97
N VAL A 6 -3.28 -8.44 12.14
CA VAL A 6 -2.69 -8.13 13.45
C VAL A 6 -2.93 -6.67 13.76
N PRO A 7 -3.68 -6.36 14.85
CA PRO A 7 -3.90 -4.96 15.24
C PRO A 7 -2.68 -4.37 15.95
N MET A 8 -2.45 -3.08 15.72
CA MET A 8 -1.37 -2.32 16.37
C MET A 8 -1.87 -0.89 16.59
N THR A 9 -1.60 -0.34 17.77
CA THR A 9 -2.00 1.03 18.10
C THR A 9 -0.78 1.91 18.29
N VAL A 10 -0.79 3.08 17.64
CA VAL A 10 0.30 4.05 17.70
C VAL A 10 -0.26 5.45 17.95
N LEU A 11 0.39 6.22 18.82
CA LEU A 11 0.07 7.61 19.07
C LEU A 11 1.05 8.49 18.28
N LEU A 12 0.52 9.32 17.39
CA LEU A 12 1.32 10.21 16.55
C LEU A 12 0.86 11.65 16.69
N ASN A 13 1.83 12.58 16.60
CA ASN A 13 1.56 14.02 16.64
C ASN A 13 1.67 14.59 15.22
N ASP A 14 0.82 15.58 14.91
CA ASP A 14 0.96 16.32 13.66
C ASP A 14 1.86 17.56 13.86
N SER A 15 2.02 18.36 12.80
CA SER A 15 2.82 19.59 12.83
C SER A 15 2.27 20.66 13.74
N ARG A 16 1.02 20.54 14.19
CA ARG A 16 0.33 21.47 15.10
C ARG A 16 0.28 20.96 16.52
N ASP A 17 1.10 19.97 16.88
CA ASP A 17 1.12 19.30 18.18
C ASP A 17 -0.22 18.65 18.57
N LYS A 18 -1.07 18.38 17.61
CA LYS A 18 -2.29 17.62 17.85
C LYS A 18 -1.98 16.13 17.84
N ASN A 19 -2.44 15.43 18.87
CA ASN A 19 -2.23 14.00 19.02
C ASN A 19 -3.31 13.20 18.29
N TYR A 20 -2.91 12.17 17.56
CA TYR A 20 -3.81 11.24 16.90
C TYR A 20 -3.51 9.82 17.34
N LEU A 21 -4.55 9.08 17.63
CA LEU A 21 -4.44 7.66 17.91
C LEU A 21 -4.70 6.90 16.61
N PHE A 22 -3.68 6.21 16.12
CA PHE A 22 -3.80 5.39 14.92
C PHE A 22 -3.89 3.92 15.31
N ASN A 23 -4.93 3.27 14.83
CA ASN A 23 -5.08 1.82 14.95
C ASN A 23 -4.74 1.21 13.60
N PHE A 24 -3.61 0.53 13.52
CA PHE A 24 -3.16 -0.16 12.31
C PHE A 24 -3.58 -1.62 12.36
N MET A 25 -4.03 -2.12 11.23
CA MET A 25 -4.30 -3.54 11.06
C MET A 25 -3.39 -4.06 9.95
N ASP A 26 -2.35 -4.80 10.35
CA ASP A 26 -1.43 -5.42 9.39
C ASP A 26 -2.10 -6.67 8.82
N THR A 27 -2.32 -6.68 7.51
CA THR A 27 -3.05 -7.75 6.84
C THR A 27 -2.13 -8.70 6.12
N PRO A 28 -2.53 -9.97 5.95
CA PRO A 28 -1.74 -10.92 5.16
C PRO A 28 -1.60 -10.48 3.72
N GLY A 29 -0.38 -10.63 3.17
CA GLY A 29 -0.07 -10.26 1.79
C GLY A 29 -0.35 -11.34 0.77
N HIS A 30 -0.64 -12.55 1.19
CA HIS A 30 -0.85 -13.67 0.29
C HIS A 30 -2.31 -13.73 -0.18
N PRO A 31 -2.58 -13.95 -1.49
CA PRO A 31 -3.95 -13.99 -2.02
C PRO A 31 -4.88 -15.01 -1.35
N ASN A 32 -4.33 -16.12 -0.84
CA ASN A 32 -5.13 -17.14 -0.15
C ASN A 32 -5.76 -16.65 1.15
N PHE A 33 -5.28 -15.52 1.68
CA PHE A 33 -5.80 -14.92 2.92
C PHE A 33 -6.62 -13.66 2.66
N SER A 34 -7.23 -13.56 1.47
CA SER A 34 -8.01 -12.39 1.08
C SER A 34 -9.22 -12.13 1.98
N ASP A 35 -9.77 -13.16 2.61
CA ASP A 35 -10.89 -13.00 3.55
C ASP A 35 -10.49 -12.14 4.76
N GLU A 36 -9.27 -12.32 5.29
CA GLU A 36 -8.75 -11.48 6.37
C GLU A 36 -8.61 -10.02 5.93
N VAL A 37 -8.16 -9.80 4.70
CA VAL A 37 -8.04 -8.45 4.13
C VAL A 37 -9.42 -7.81 4.00
N THR A 38 -10.40 -8.52 3.47
CA THR A 38 -11.76 -8.01 3.31
C THR A 38 -12.39 -7.66 4.65
N ALA A 39 -12.20 -8.51 5.66
CA ALA A 39 -12.68 -8.21 7.01
C ALA A 39 -12.03 -6.96 7.59
N SER A 40 -10.72 -6.79 7.38
CA SER A 40 -9.99 -5.62 7.86
C SER A 40 -10.47 -4.33 7.17
N LEU A 41 -10.76 -4.39 5.86
CA LEU A 41 -11.29 -3.24 5.13
C LEU A 41 -12.61 -2.74 5.70
N ARG A 42 -13.47 -3.63 6.16
CA ARG A 42 -14.75 -3.25 6.76
C ARG A 42 -14.61 -2.53 8.09
N LEU A 43 -13.50 -2.75 8.78
CA LEU A 43 -13.24 -2.16 10.09
C LEU A 43 -12.38 -0.89 10.02
N SER A 44 -11.88 -0.54 8.85
CA SER A 44 -10.90 0.52 8.68
C SER A 44 -11.48 1.75 8.01
N ASP A 45 -10.90 2.91 8.33
CA ASP A 45 -11.27 4.20 7.73
C ASP A 45 -10.46 4.52 6.48
N GLY A 46 -9.28 3.94 6.36
CA GLY A 46 -8.38 4.17 5.23
C GLY A 46 -7.45 2.98 5.00
N MET A 47 -6.74 3.00 3.89
CA MET A 47 -5.83 1.92 3.50
C MET A 47 -4.45 2.46 3.20
N LEU A 48 -3.43 1.83 3.78
CA LEU A 48 -2.04 2.00 3.36
C LEU A 48 -1.72 0.86 2.39
N LEU A 49 -1.53 1.20 1.12
CA LEU A 49 -1.17 0.22 0.11
C LEU A 49 0.36 0.20 -0.02
N VAL A 50 0.97 -0.88 0.41
CA VAL A 50 2.42 -1.06 0.32
C VAL A 50 2.74 -1.81 -0.98
N VAL A 51 3.49 -1.17 -1.86
CA VAL A 51 3.85 -1.72 -3.18
C VAL A 51 5.35 -1.90 -3.26
N ASP A 52 5.79 -3.10 -3.67
CA ASP A 52 7.19 -3.36 -3.97
C ASP A 52 7.54 -2.72 -5.32
N VAL A 53 8.50 -1.79 -5.33
CA VAL A 53 8.85 -1.06 -6.55
C VAL A 53 9.49 -1.95 -7.62
N ILE A 54 10.05 -3.09 -7.23
CA ILE A 54 10.66 -4.02 -8.19
C ILE A 54 9.59 -4.81 -8.93
N GLU A 55 8.61 -5.33 -8.20
CA GLU A 55 7.49 -6.06 -8.81
C GLU A 55 6.51 -5.12 -9.51
N GLY A 56 6.40 -3.88 -9.02
CA GLY A 56 5.41 -2.94 -9.52
C GLY A 56 4.01 -3.28 -9.05
N VAL A 57 3.02 -2.76 -9.76
CA VAL A 57 1.61 -3.00 -9.44
C VAL A 57 1.21 -4.40 -9.91
N THR A 58 0.89 -5.27 -8.96
CA THR A 58 0.43 -6.62 -9.27
C THR A 58 -1.08 -6.64 -9.49
N PHE A 59 -1.60 -7.73 -10.03
CA PHE A 59 -3.03 -7.94 -10.17
C PHE A 59 -3.74 -7.88 -8.81
N TYR A 60 -3.11 -8.41 -7.77
CA TYR A 60 -3.65 -8.36 -6.41
C TYR A 60 -3.72 -6.93 -5.87
N ASN A 61 -2.70 -6.11 -6.14
CA ASN A 61 -2.71 -4.70 -5.75
C ASN A 61 -3.84 -3.95 -6.44
N GLU A 62 -4.05 -4.20 -7.73
CA GLU A 62 -5.16 -3.62 -8.49
C GLU A 62 -6.51 -3.98 -7.86
N ARG A 63 -6.67 -5.23 -7.47
CA ARG A 63 -7.88 -5.70 -6.82
C ARG A 63 -8.12 -5.00 -5.49
N LEU A 64 -7.07 -4.84 -4.67
CA LEU A 64 -7.17 -4.13 -3.40
C LEU A 64 -7.57 -2.66 -3.58
N ILE A 65 -6.99 -2.00 -4.57
CA ILE A 65 -7.33 -0.61 -4.88
C ILE A 65 -8.82 -0.51 -5.24
N LYS A 66 -9.31 -1.38 -6.09
CA LYS A 66 -10.71 -1.38 -6.51
C LYS A 66 -11.66 -1.65 -5.33
N GLU A 67 -11.31 -2.57 -4.45
CA GLU A 67 -12.11 -2.85 -3.24
C GLU A 67 -12.16 -1.63 -2.32
N ALA A 68 -11.03 -0.95 -2.12
CA ALA A 68 -10.97 0.24 -1.30
C ALA A 68 -11.80 1.38 -1.90
N LEU A 69 -11.76 1.56 -3.23
CA LEU A 69 -12.55 2.58 -3.92
C LEU A 69 -14.05 2.29 -3.81
N ARG A 70 -14.45 1.04 -3.91
CA ARG A 70 -15.87 0.65 -3.71
C ARG A 70 -16.35 0.98 -2.30
N ALA A 71 -15.48 0.80 -1.32
CA ALA A 71 -15.78 1.13 0.08
C ALA A 71 -15.64 2.62 0.38
N ARG A 72 -15.25 3.44 -0.60
CA ARG A 72 -15.00 4.88 -0.46
C ARG A 72 -13.94 5.19 0.60
N MET A 73 -12.92 4.37 0.67
CA MET A 73 -11.79 4.56 1.58
C MET A 73 -10.74 5.45 0.93
N GLU A 74 -10.06 6.22 1.76
CA GLU A 74 -8.87 6.93 1.33
C GLU A 74 -7.70 5.97 1.25
N ILE A 75 -6.85 6.15 0.23
CA ILE A 75 -5.71 5.29 -0.04
C ILE A 75 -4.44 6.12 0.03
N VAL A 76 -3.47 5.66 0.82
CA VAL A 76 -2.11 6.19 0.82
C VAL A 76 -1.19 5.12 0.31
N VAL A 77 -0.36 5.45 -0.67
CA VAL A 77 0.56 4.50 -1.29
C VAL A 77 1.93 4.61 -0.64
N VAL A 78 2.48 3.48 -0.25
CA VAL A 78 3.85 3.37 0.27
C VAL A 78 4.67 2.55 -0.70
N LEU A 79 5.70 3.14 -1.28
CA LEU A 79 6.62 2.43 -2.16
C LEU A 79 7.74 1.83 -1.32
N ASN A 80 7.83 0.51 -1.32
CA ASN A 80 8.76 -0.22 -0.48
C ASN A 80 9.90 -0.81 -1.30
N LYS A 81 11.00 -1.11 -0.64
CA LYS A 81 12.17 -1.77 -1.20
C LYS A 81 12.87 -0.95 -2.28
N ILE A 82 12.88 0.37 -2.14
CA ILE A 82 13.54 1.28 -3.09
C ILE A 82 15.05 1.00 -3.15
N ASP A 83 15.66 0.62 -2.03
CA ASP A 83 17.08 0.25 -1.97
C ASP A 83 17.43 -0.89 -2.94
N ARG A 84 16.51 -1.81 -3.20
CA ARG A 84 16.75 -2.92 -4.11
C ARG A 84 16.88 -2.49 -5.57
N LEU A 85 16.32 -1.34 -5.94
CA LEU A 85 16.52 -0.79 -7.29
C LEU A 85 17.99 -0.48 -7.55
N VAL A 86 18.69 0.02 -6.53
CA VAL A 86 20.09 0.38 -6.63
C VAL A 86 21.00 -0.83 -6.37
N LEU A 87 20.72 -1.60 -5.31
CA LEU A 87 21.58 -2.66 -4.83
C LEU A 87 21.47 -3.96 -5.63
N GLU A 88 20.24 -4.34 -6.00
CA GLU A 88 20.00 -5.61 -6.70
C GLU A 88 19.95 -5.45 -8.22
N LEU A 89 19.17 -4.49 -8.71
CA LEU A 89 19.01 -4.26 -10.14
C LEU A 89 20.10 -3.37 -10.71
N ARG A 90 20.85 -2.66 -9.85
CA ARG A 90 21.94 -1.77 -10.25
C ARG A 90 21.53 -0.77 -11.33
N LEU A 91 20.31 -0.26 -11.21
CA LEU A 91 19.80 0.71 -12.19
C LEU A 91 20.48 2.06 -12.00
N PRO A 92 20.76 2.78 -13.10
CA PRO A 92 21.13 4.18 -13.04
C PRO A 92 20.05 4.99 -12.33
N LEU A 93 20.44 6.13 -11.73
CA LEU A 93 19.52 6.96 -10.97
C LEU A 93 18.29 7.37 -11.78
N ASN A 94 18.47 7.73 -13.06
CA ASN A 94 17.35 8.10 -13.93
C ASN A 94 16.39 6.94 -14.18
N ASP A 95 16.91 5.75 -14.39
CA ASP A 95 16.08 4.57 -14.64
C ASP A 95 15.30 4.17 -13.38
N ALA A 96 15.94 4.27 -12.21
CA ALA A 96 15.26 4.04 -10.94
C ALA A 96 14.10 5.03 -10.74
N TYR A 97 14.32 6.29 -11.04
CA TYR A 97 13.27 7.31 -10.97
C TYR A 97 12.11 7.00 -11.91
N HIS A 98 12.40 6.63 -13.15
CA HIS A 98 11.36 6.27 -14.12
C HIS A 98 10.55 5.06 -13.69
N LYS A 99 11.18 4.08 -13.07
CA LYS A 99 10.48 2.91 -12.56
C LYS A 99 9.52 3.27 -11.43
N ILE A 100 9.94 4.13 -10.52
CA ILE A 100 9.08 4.63 -9.43
C ILE A 100 7.90 5.41 -10.02
N LYS A 101 8.18 6.32 -10.95
CA LYS A 101 7.16 7.13 -11.60
C LYS A 101 6.16 6.26 -12.37
N HIS A 102 6.63 5.25 -13.07
CA HIS A 102 5.77 4.33 -13.81
C HIS A 102 4.81 3.59 -12.86
N THR A 103 5.30 3.14 -11.71
CA THR A 103 4.47 2.48 -10.70
C THR A 103 3.37 3.41 -10.21
N LEU A 104 3.71 4.67 -9.90
CA LEU A 104 2.72 5.66 -9.48
C LEU A 104 1.70 5.97 -10.58
N ASP A 105 2.14 6.06 -11.82
CA ASP A 105 1.26 6.32 -12.96
C ASP A 105 0.27 5.16 -13.17
N GLU A 106 0.71 3.92 -13.00
CA GLU A 106 -0.17 2.76 -13.06
C GLU A 106 -1.26 2.82 -11.99
N ILE A 107 -0.87 3.17 -10.75
CA ILE A 107 -1.83 3.28 -9.64
C ILE A 107 -2.84 4.40 -9.94
N ASN A 108 -2.37 5.55 -10.39
CA ASN A 108 -3.25 6.66 -10.75
C ASN A 108 -4.20 6.29 -11.88
N PHE A 109 -3.74 5.53 -12.86
CA PHE A 109 -4.58 5.06 -13.95
C PHE A 109 -5.71 4.17 -13.43
N ILE A 110 -5.41 3.25 -12.52
CA ILE A 110 -6.43 2.37 -11.92
C ILE A 110 -7.48 3.20 -11.17
N VAL A 111 -7.04 4.18 -10.39
CA VAL A 111 -7.94 5.05 -9.62
C VAL A 111 -8.85 5.87 -10.54
N GLN A 112 -8.30 6.39 -11.63
CA GLN A 112 -9.06 7.23 -12.56
C GLN A 112 -10.05 6.44 -13.42
N THR A 113 -9.73 5.20 -13.77
CA THR A 113 -10.57 4.40 -14.65
C THR A 113 -11.64 3.59 -13.91
N PHE A 114 -11.54 3.52 -12.62
CA PHE A 114 -12.54 2.85 -11.79
C PHE A 114 -13.68 3.80 -11.46
#